data_aad2c6396abee5382c6c5542662c2217
#
_entry.id   aad2c6396abee5382c6c5542662c2217
#
_cell.length_a   1.000
_cell.length_b   1.000
_cell.length_c   1.000
_cell.angle_alpha   90.00
_cell.angle_beta   90.00
_cell.angle_gamma   90.00
#
_symmetry.space_group_name_H-M   'P 1'
#
loop_
_entity.id
_entity.type
_entity.pdbx_description
1 polymer ?
#
loop_
_entity_poly.entity_id
_entity_poly.type
_entity_poly.pdbx_seq_one_letter_code
_entity_poly.pdbx_strand_id
1 'polypeptide(L)'
;MATQKVPGHDTERDAAFVVVPADECRTLLATRQLGRIGLAGGPFPLILPVNYVLDGDAVVIRTDSPKITAAADHTRVAFEVDDVDERTRSGWSVLVQALAEEVTGARRDELVERLRTAGGTPWAPGEHGHWIRLIPKVVTGRRIVPGRLPPPFEDAGYL
;
A
#
# COMPACT_ATOMS: atom_id res chain seq x y z
N MET A 1 34.09 -25.07 44.55
CA MET A 1 32.81 -24.58 43.98
C MET A 1 33.15 -23.76 42.74
N ALA A 2 32.97 -24.36 41.58
CA ALA A 2 33.29 -23.71 40.32
C ALA A 2 32.00 -23.04 39.80
N THR A 3 32.04 -21.73 39.67
CA THR A 3 30.96 -20.92 39.11
C THR A 3 30.93 -21.11 37.61
N GLN A 4 29.94 -21.81 37.12
CA GLN A 4 29.70 -22.03 35.68
C GLN A 4 29.19 -20.72 35.08
N LYS A 5 30.01 -20.08 34.26
CA LYS A 5 29.67 -18.89 33.46
C LYS A 5 28.72 -19.31 32.37
N VAL A 6 27.46 -18.90 32.47
CA VAL A 6 26.47 -19.05 31.41
C VAL A 6 26.94 -18.24 30.18
N PRO A 7 27.06 -18.83 28.99
CA PRO A 7 27.42 -18.05 27.79
C PRO A 7 26.31 -17.03 27.51
N GLY A 8 26.72 -15.79 27.32
CA GLY A 8 25.82 -14.72 26.97
C GLY A 8 25.06 -15.03 25.68
N HIS A 9 23.77 -14.81 25.69
CA HIS A 9 22.97 -14.69 24.49
C HIS A 9 23.57 -13.55 23.65
N ASP A 10 24.28 -13.92 22.58
CA ASP A 10 24.50 -13.02 21.47
C ASP A 10 23.11 -12.66 20.94
N THR A 11 22.73 -11.43 21.12
CA THR A 11 21.52 -10.84 20.56
C THR A 11 21.69 -10.89 19.04
N GLU A 12 21.26 -12.00 18.42
CA GLU A 12 21.00 -12.06 16.99
C GLU A 12 20.01 -10.92 16.73
N ARG A 13 20.42 -9.98 15.88
CA ARG A 13 19.55 -8.87 15.47
C ARG A 13 18.48 -9.46 14.59
N ASP A 14 17.33 -9.71 15.18
CA ASP A 14 16.11 -10.05 14.46
C ASP A 14 15.82 -8.99 13.42
N ALA A 15 15.22 -9.39 12.29
CA ALA A 15 14.75 -8.45 11.29
C ALA A 15 13.90 -7.36 11.98
N ALA A 16 14.28 -6.10 11.79
CA ALA A 16 13.61 -4.99 12.44
C ALA A 16 12.63 -4.31 11.48
N PHE A 17 11.45 -3.98 12.00
CA PHE A 17 10.55 -3.05 11.33
C PHE A 17 10.98 -1.62 11.66
N VAL A 18 11.29 -0.85 10.63
CA VAL A 18 11.61 0.57 10.74
C VAL A 18 10.43 1.38 10.24
N VAL A 19 10.03 2.39 11.00
CA VAL A 19 9.00 3.33 10.57
C VAL A 19 9.54 4.20 9.44
N VAL A 20 8.77 4.33 8.35
CA VAL A 20 9.09 5.19 7.21
C VAL A 20 8.44 6.56 7.42
N PRO A 21 9.18 7.68 7.31
CA PRO A 21 8.62 9.02 7.40
C PRO A 21 7.56 9.30 6.32
N ALA A 22 6.64 10.22 6.57
CA ALA A 22 5.50 10.47 5.68
C ALA A 22 5.90 10.97 4.28
N ASP A 23 6.94 11.80 4.19
CA ASP A 23 7.50 12.28 2.92
C ASP A 23 8.13 11.14 2.10
N GLU A 24 8.82 10.23 2.77
CA GLU A 24 9.36 9.02 2.14
C GLU A 24 8.25 8.06 1.72
N CYS A 25 7.17 7.91 2.49
CA CYS A 25 6.00 7.13 2.10
C CYS A 25 5.44 7.59 0.75
N ARG A 26 5.34 8.91 0.54
CA ARG A 26 4.89 9.47 -0.72
C ARG A 26 5.83 9.14 -1.87
N THR A 27 7.13 9.24 -1.66
CA THR A 27 8.14 8.85 -2.64
C THR A 27 8.01 7.38 -3.01
N LEU A 28 7.81 6.50 -2.03
CA LEU A 28 7.63 5.07 -2.24
C LEU A 28 6.35 4.78 -3.05
N LEU A 29 5.23 5.42 -2.72
CA LEU A 29 3.98 5.32 -3.49
C LEU A 29 4.18 5.70 -4.95
N ALA A 30 5.00 6.70 -5.26
CA ALA A 30 5.28 7.11 -6.63
C ALA A 30 6.12 6.10 -7.43
N THR A 31 6.78 5.15 -6.77
CA THR A 31 7.62 4.14 -7.44
C THR A 31 6.83 2.95 -7.99
N ARG A 32 5.56 2.81 -7.66
CA ARG A 32 4.70 1.69 -8.05
C ARG A 32 3.44 2.20 -8.73
N GLN A 33 2.75 1.29 -9.43
CA GLN A 33 1.52 1.59 -10.15
C GLN A 33 0.40 0.58 -9.83
N LEU A 34 0.69 -0.43 -9.04
CA LEU A 34 -0.26 -1.42 -8.55
C LEU A 34 -0.29 -1.36 -7.03
N GLY A 35 -1.50 -1.28 -6.48
CA GLY A 35 -1.76 -1.33 -5.05
C GLY A 35 -3.00 -2.17 -4.76
N ARG A 36 -3.42 -2.18 -3.52
CA ARG A 36 -4.62 -2.90 -3.06
C ARG A 36 -5.53 -1.94 -2.33
N ILE A 37 -6.79 -1.88 -2.75
CA ILE A 37 -7.82 -1.15 -1.99
C ILE A 37 -8.57 -2.11 -1.09
N GLY A 38 -8.67 -1.74 0.18
CA GLY A 38 -9.45 -2.43 1.20
C GLY A 38 -10.77 -1.73 1.44
N LEU A 39 -11.86 -2.45 1.27
CA LEU A 39 -13.23 -1.97 1.42
C LEU A 39 -13.90 -2.68 2.60
N ALA A 40 -14.51 -1.90 3.48
CA ALA A 40 -15.31 -2.38 4.60
C ALA A 40 -16.74 -1.90 4.41
N GLY A 41 -17.69 -2.72 4.19
CA GLY A 41 -19.08 -2.28 3.96
C GLY A 41 -20.01 -3.41 3.54
N GLY A 42 -19.47 -4.60 3.34
CA GLY A 42 -20.23 -5.81 3.09
C GLY A 42 -20.16 -6.78 4.27
N PRO A 43 -20.72 -7.98 4.11
CA PRO A 43 -20.66 -9.02 5.15
C PRO A 43 -19.20 -9.47 5.43
N PHE A 44 -18.30 -9.26 4.49
CA PHE A 44 -16.87 -9.53 4.64
C PHE A 44 -16.04 -8.36 4.10
N PRO A 45 -14.88 -8.04 4.71
CA PRO A 45 -13.92 -7.13 4.14
C PRO A 45 -13.47 -7.62 2.75
N LEU A 46 -13.29 -6.69 1.83
CA LEU A 46 -12.86 -6.99 0.47
C LEU A 46 -11.54 -6.28 0.18
N ILE A 47 -10.58 -7.00 -0.42
CA ILE A 47 -9.31 -6.45 -0.90
C ILE A 47 -9.25 -6.69 -2.40
N LEU A 48 -9.03 -5.63 -3.17
CA LEU A 48 -8.95 -5.68 -4.63
C LEU A 48 -7.62 -5.06 -5.11
N PRO A 49 -6.92 -5.72 -6.03
CA PRO A 49 -5.79 -5.09 -6.72
C PRO A 49 -6.32 -3.99 -7.64
N VAL A 50 -5.66 -2.85 -7.64
CA VAL A 50 -5.97 -1.71 -8.50
C VAL A 50 -4.70 -1.04 -8.97
N ASN A 51 -4.67 -0.59 -10.22
CA ASN A 51 -3.64 0.32 -10.64
C ASN A 51 -4.01 1.77 -10.27
N TYR A 52 -3.01 2.57 -10.04
CA TYR A 52 -3.17 3.93 -9.56
C TYR A 52 -2.12 4.88 -10.07
N VAL A 53 -2.40 6.15 -9.91
CA VAL A 53 -1.44 7.25 -10.05
C VAL A 53 -1.63 8.22 -8.90
N LEU A 54 -0.67 9.10 -8.67
CA LEU A 54 -0.78 10.16 -7.67
C LEU A 54 -1.18 11.48 -8.32
N ASP A 55 -2.10 12.20 -7.66
CA ASP A 55 -2.46 13.60 -7.94
C ASP A 55 -2.23 14.41 -6.66
N GLY A 56 -1.07 15.02 -6.55
CA GLY A 56 -0.62 15.58 -5.28
C GLY A 56 -0.44 14.48 -4.23
N ASP A 57 -1.13 14.60 -3.10
CA ASP A 57 -1.14 13.59 -2.05
C ASP A 57 -2.23 12.53 -2.23
N ALA A 58 -3.16 12.76 -3.15
CA ALA A 58 -4.26 11.84 -3.40
C ALA A 58 -3.82 10.68 -4.29
N VAL A 59 -4.33 9.49 -3.99
CA VAL A 59 -4.26 8.32 -4.88
C VAL A 59 -5.45 8.39 -5.82
N VAL A 60 -5.21 8.24 -7.12
CA VAL A 60 -6.25 8.23 -8.15
C VAL A 60 -6.32 6.86 -8.79
N ILE A 61 -7.52 6.30 -8.78
CA ILE A 61 -7.86 5.00 -9.35
C ILE A 61 -8.89 5.22 -10.47
N ARG A 62 -8.71 4.52 -11.59
CA ARG A 62 -9.74 4.38 -12.61
C ARG A 62 -10.29 2.96 -12.55
N THR A 63 -11.62 2.79 -12.49
CA THR A 63 -12.22 1.48 -12.26
C THR A 63 -13.62 1.39 -12.86
N ASP A 64 -14.00 0.18 -13.31
CA ASP A 64 -15.36 -0.20 -13.63
C ASP A 64 -15.98 -1.11 -12.55
N SER A 65 -15.27 -1.32 -11.43
CA SER A 65 -15.77 -2.15 -10.34
C SER A 65 -16.92 -1.50 -9.60
N PRO A 66 -18.15 -2.08 -9.63
CA PRO A 66 -19.28 -1.52 -8.89
C PRO A 66 -19.05 -1.50 -7.38
N LYS A 67 -18.21 -2.38 -6.85
CA LYS A 67 -17.85 -2.41 -5.42
C LYS A 67 -17.00 -1.21 -5.02
N ILE A 68 -16.03 -0.84 -5.85
CA ILE A 68 -15.19 0.35 -5.61
C ILE A 68 -16.01 1.61 -5.81
N THR A 69 -16.83 1.67 -6.87
CA THR A 69 -17.70 2.83 -7.13
C THR A 69 -18.70 3.05 -6.01
N ALA A 70 -19.30 1.98 -5.47
CA ALA A 70 -20.21 2.08 -4.31
C ALA A 70 -19.49 2.57 -3.05
N ALA A 71 -18.20 2.26 -2.88
CA ALA A 71 -17.41 2.76 -1.78
C ALA A 71 -16.97 4.23 -1.96
N ALA A 72 -17.11 4.79 -3.16
CA ALA A 72 -16.66 6.15 -3.47
C ALA A 72 -17.62 7.26 -3.00
N ASP A 73 -18.69 6.92 -2.27
CA ASP A 73 -19.59 7.90 -1.67
C ASP A 73 -19.09 8.32 -0.28
N HIS A 74 -17.96 9.00 -0.24
CA HIS A 74 -17.32 9.53 0.99
C HIS A 74 -17.05 8.46 2.06
N THR A 75 -16.84 7.22 1.64
CA THR A 75 -16.58 6.09 2.53
C THR A 75 -15.10 6.01 2.90
N ARG A 76 -14.83 5.53 4.10
CA ARG A 76 -13.47 5.25 4.57
C ARG A 76 -12.96 3.97 3.92
N VAL A 77 -11.78 4.07 3.32
CA VAL A 77 -11.10 2.95 2.68
C VAL A 77 -9.66 2.85 3.18
N ALA A 78 -9.08 1.68 3.03
CA ALA A 78 -7.65 1.46 3.15
C ALA A 78 -7.06 1.29 1.75
N PHE A 79 -5.87 1.82 1.54
CA PHE A 79 -5.11 1.57 0.32
C PHE A 79 -3.68 1.24 0.70
N GLU A 80 -3.14 0.19 0.13
CA GLU A 80 -1.83 -0.33 0.49
C GLU A 80 -1.00 -0.58 -0.76
N VAL A 81 0.30 -0.29 -0.64
CA VAL A 81 1.32 -0.60 -1.64
C VAL A 81 2.54 -1.17 -0.93
N ASP A 82 3.06 -2.24 -1.46
CA ASP A 82 4.26 -2.89 -0.95
C ASP A 82 5.25 -3.22 -2.06
N ASP A 83 6.48 -3.48 -1.65
CA ASP A 83 7.51 -4.08 -2.49
C ASP A 83 8.40 -4.97 -1.62
N VAL A 84 8.61 -6.19 -2.08
CA VAL A 84 9.36 -7.21 -1.33
C VAL A 84 10.44 -7.81 -2.22
N ASP A 85 11.68 -7.81 -1.75
CA ASP A 85 12.75 -8.62 -2.29
C ASP A 85 12.89 -9.90 -1.46
N GLU A 86 12.36 -11.00 -1.98
CA GLU A 86 12.39 -12.31 -1.32
C GLU A 86 13.81 -12.83 -1.12
N ARG A 87 14.74 -12.48 -2.03
CA ARG A 87 16.13 -12.92 -1.97
C ARG A 87 16.87 -12.32 -0.78
N THR A 88 16.63 -11.03 -0.52
CA THR A 88 17.24 -10.31 0.62
C THR A 88 16.35 -10.30 1.86
N ARG A 89 15.11 -10.79 1.74
CA ARG A 89 14.08 -10.72 2.77
C ARG A 89 13.90 -9.31 3.32
N SER A 90 13.97 -8.34 2.42
CA SER A 90 13.74 -6.93 2.71
C SER A 90 12.52 -6.43 1.95
N GLY A 91 11.99 -5.30 2.37
CA GLY A 91 10.86 -4.72 1.69
C GLY A 91 10.32 -3.51 2.43
N TRP A 92 9.29 -2.94 1.87
CA TRP A 92 8.56 -1.85 2.49
C TRP A 92 7.07 -1.98 2.17
N SER A 93 6.26 -1.38 3.02
CA SER A 93 4.84 -1.20 2.76
C SER A 93 4.41 0.20 3.18
N VAL A 94 3.46 0.76 2.45
CA VAL A 94 2.80 2.03 2.77
C VAL A 94 1.30 1.79 2.84
N LEU A 95 0.70 2.12 3.98
CA LEU A 95 -0.73 2.08 4.20
C LEU A 95 -1.30 3.50 4.23
N VAL A 96 -2.30 3.75 3.40
CA VAL A 96 -3.05 4.99 3.32
C VAL A 96 -4.47 4.73 3.79
N GLN A 97 -4.88 5.35 4.90
CA GLN A 97 -6.28 5.41 5.31
C GLN A 97 -6.88 6.69 4.71
N ALA A 98 -7.91 6.56 3.91
CA ALA A 98 -8.43 7.63 3.09
C ALA A 98 -9.96 7.71 3.08
N LEU A 99 -10.46 8.86 2.64
CA LEU A 99 -11.83 8.99 2.15
C LEU A 99 -11.84 8.84 0.64
N ALA A 100 -12.70 7.97 0.13
CA ALA A 100 -12.91 7.81 -1.30
C ALA A 100 -13.97 8.81 -1.78
N GLU A 101 -13.72 9.44 -2.93
CA GLU A 101 -14.70 10.26 -3.63
C GLU A 101 -14.67 9.95 -5.14
N GLU A 102 -15.83 9.88 -5.75
CA GLU A 102 -15.92 9.84 -7.21
C GLU A 102 -15.76 11.25 -7.79
N VAL A 103 -14.91 11.39 -8.80
CA VAL A 103 -14.69 12.65 -9.50
C VAL A 103 -15.43 12.63 -10.83
N THR A 104 -16.40 13.54 -10.98
CA THR A 104 -17.29 13.61 -12.13
C THR A 104 -17.31 14.99 -12.78
N GLY A 105 -17.88 15.12 -13.97
CA GLY A 105 -18.08 16.39 -14.68
C GLY A 105 -16.77 17.13 -14.95
N ALA A 106 -16.81 18.45 -14.84
CA ALA A 106 -15.65 19.32 -15.11
C ALA A 106 -14.44 18.99 -14.21
N ARG A 107 -14.65 18.61 -12.95
CA ARG A 107 -13.57 18.21 -12.04
C ARG A 107 -12.82 16.96 -12.54
N ARG A 108 -13.54 16.02 -13.15
CA ARG A 108 -12.93 14.86 -13.79
C ARG A 108 -12.07 15.27 -14.98
N ASP A 109 -12.58 16.15 -15.83
CA ASP A 109 -11.87 16.57 -17.04
C ASP A 109 -10.58 17.35 -16.70
N GLU A 110 -10.62 18.18 -15.67
CA GLU A 110 -9.44 18.86 -15.11
C GLU A 110 -8.44 17.87 -14.51
N LEU A 111 -8.90 16.86 -13.77
CA LEU A 111 -8.06 15.82 -13.20
C LEU A 111 -7.35 15.02 -14.29
N VAL A 112 -8.08 14.58 -15.30
CA VAL A 112 -7.55 13.80 -16.43
C VAL A 112 -6.47 14.61 -17.16
N GLU A 113 -6.71 15.91 -17.42
CA GLU A 113 -5.75 16.76 -18.10
C GLU A 113 -4.47 16.97 -17.25
N ARG A 114 -4.60 17.15 -15.93
CA ARG A 114 -3.43 17.26 -15.04
C ARG A 114 -2.61 15.98 -15.06
N LEU A 115 -3.27 14.81 -14.95
CA LEU A 115 -2.59 13.51 -14.95
C LEU A 115 -1.91 13.24 -16.29
N ARG A 116 -2.55 13.56 -17.41
CA ARG A 116 -1.97 13.46 -18.74
C ARG A 116 -0.72 14.31 -18.90
N THR A 117 -0.76 15.53 -18.42
CA THR A 117 0.38 16.46 -18.45
C THR A 117 1.53 16.00 -17.56
N ALA A 118 1.22 15.37 -16.43
CA ALA A 118 2.22 14.77 -15.52
C ALA A 118 2.79 13.43 -16.01
N GLY A 119 2.32 12.90 -17.15
CA GLY A 119 2.79 11.65 -17.72
C GLY A 119 2.24 10.37 -17.05
N GLY A 120 1.18 10.51 -16.24
CA GLY A 120 0.58 9.40 -15.50
C GLY A 120 -0.92 9.24 -15.80
N THR A 121 -1.30 8.09 -16.37
CA THR A 121 -2.71 7.69 -16.47
C THR A 121 -2.87 6.27 -15.97
N PRO A 122 -3.92 5.96 -15.17
CA PRO A 122 -4.19 4.58 -14.77
C PRO A 122 -4.42 3.67 -15.99
N TRP A 123 -3.93 2.43 -15.91
CA TRP A 123 -3.95 1.50 -17.05
C TRP A 123 -5.31 0.87 -17.34
N ALA A 124 -6.32 1.11 -16.49
CA ALA A 124 -7.61 0.46 -16.67
C ALA A 124 -8.11 0.64 -18.10
N PRO A 125 -8.35 -0.44 -18.87
CA PRO A 125 -8.89 -0.35 -20.22
C PRO A 125 -10.35 0.10 -20.15
N GLY A 126 -10.80 0.79 -21.19
CA GLY A 126 -12.19 1.19 -21.34
C GLY A 126 -12.42 2.71 -21.40
N GLU A 127 -13.44 3.13 -22.15
CA GLU A 127 -13.79 4.55 -22.31
C GLU A 127 -14.66 5.11 -21.18
N HIS A 128 -15.21 4.26 -20.30
CA HIS A 128 -16.27 4.59 -19.34
C HIS A 128 -15.89 4.37 -17.86
N GLY A 129 -14.61 4.28 -17.54
CA GLY A 129 -14.19 4.05 -16.16
C GLY A 129 -14.53 5.20 -15.21
N HIS A 130 -14.95 4.85 -13.99
CA HIS A 130 -15.13 5.79 -12.89
C HIS A 130 -13.77 6.24 -12.36
N TRP A 131 -13.65 7.53 -12.06
CA TRP A 131 -12.45 8.13 -11.50
C TRP A 131 -12.64 8.36 -10.01
N ILE A 132 -11.89 7.64 -9.21
CA ILE A 132 -11.98 7.66 -7.76
C ILE A 132 -10.71 8.31 -7.20
N ARG A 133 -10.85 9.35 -6.39
CA ARG A 133 -9.78 9.92 -5.58
C ARG A 133 -9.87 9.38 -4.17
N LEU A 134 -8.74 8.94 -3.66
CA LEU A 134 -8.56 8.58 -2.27
C LEU A 134 -7.81 9.73 -1.59
N ILE A 135 -8.53 10.47 -0.74
CA ILE A 135 -8.00 11.62 -0.02
C ILE A 135 -7.38 11.13 1.29
N PRO A 136 -6.05 11.15 1.43
CA PRO A 136 -5.39 10.63 2.61
C PRO A 136 -5.82 11.33 3.89
N LYS A 137 -6.00 10.56 4.94
CA LYS A 137 -6.21 11.04 6.33
C LYS A 137 -5.08 10.61 7.24
N VAL A 138 -4.61 9.37 7.05
CA VAL A 138 -3.45 8.83 7.75
C VAL A 138 -2.59 8.08 6.75
N VAL A 139 -1.30 8.33 6.77
CA VAL A 139 -0.30 7.60 5.97
C VAL A 139 0.73 7.03 6.92
N THR A 140 0.97 5.73 6.83
CA THR A 140 1.99 5.04 7.62
C THR A 140 2.82 4.15 6.71
N GLY A 141 4.12 4.11 6.95
CA GLY A 141 5.03 3.24 6.22
C GLY A 141 5.90 2.42 7.16
N ARG A 142 6.26 1.24 6.70
CA ARG A 142 7.17 0.34 7.39
C ARG A 142 8.17 -0.22 6.40
N ARG A 143 9.40 -0.42 6.88
CA ARG A 143 10.47 -1.08 6.13
C ARG A 143 10.96 -2.27 6.93
N ILE A 144 11.16 -3.39 6.26
CA ILE A 144 11.84 -4.55 6.81
C ILE A 144 13.31 -4.39 6.47
N VAL A 145 14.14 -4.27 7.50
CA VAL A 145 15.60 -4.24 7.35
C VAL A 145 16.11 -5.64 7.65
N PRO A 146 16.91 -6.25 6.75
CA PRO A 146 17.46 -7.58 6.98
C PRO A 146 18.34 -7.55 8.22
N GLY A 147 17.98 -8.39 9.20
CA GLY A 147 18.89 -8.82 10.24
C GLY A 147 19.72 -10.02 9.74
N ARG A 148 20.47 -10.67 10.60
CA ARG A 148 20.93 -12.04 10.30
C ARG A 148 19.67 -12.88 10.07
N LEU A 149 19.55 -13.44 8.86
CA LEU A 149 18.41 -14.25 8.50
C LEU A 149 18.27 -15.40 9.51
N PRO A 150 17.10 -15.63 10.10
CA PRO A 150 16.84 -16.89 10.78
C PRO A 150 17.07 -18.03 9.75
N PRO A 151 17.52 -19.21 10.19
CA PRO A 151 17.65 -20.34 9.30
C PRO A 151 16.32 -20.55 8.55
N PRO A 152 16.35 -21.03 7.29
CA PRO A 152 15.13 -21.34 6.57
C PRO A 152 14.24 -22.21 7.46
N PHE A 153 12.95 -21.90 7.49
CA PHE A 153 11.97 -22.68 8.28
C PHE A 153 12.15 -24.16 7.96
N GLU A 154 12.73 -24.92 8.86
CA GLU A 154 12.53 -26.36 8.87
C GLU A 154 11.06 -26.57 9.21
N ASP A 155 10.35 -27.30 8.34
CA ASP A 155 8.93 -27.57 8.39
C ASP A 155 8.41 -27.74 9.82
N ALA A 156 7.91 -26.68 10.43
CA ALA A 156 6.98 -26.80 11.53
C ALA A 156 5.61 -27.06 10.89
N GLY A 157 5.27 -28.34 10.78
CA GLY A 157 4.01 -28.79 10.22
C GLY A 157 2.83 -28.06 10.85
N TYR A 158 2.17 -27.26 10.04
CA TYR A 158 0.82 -26.83 10.31
C TYR A 158 -0.11 -27.96 9.85
N LEU A 159 -0.61 -28.76 10.80
CA LEU A 159 -1.81 -29.56 10.64
C LEU A 159 -3.02 -28.67 10.91
#